data_e3b4e2ed7e8a58acabfcb93392ad6d00
#
_entry.id   e3b4e2ed7e8a58acabfcb93392ad6d00
#
_cell.length_a   1.000
_cell.length_b   1.000
_cell.length_c   1.000
_cell.angle_alpha   90.00
_cell.angle_beta   90.00
_cell.angle_gamma   90.00
#
_symmetry.space_group_name_H-M   'P 1'
#
loop_
_entity.id
_entity.type
_entity.pdbx_description
1 polymer ?
#
loop_
_entity_poly.entity_id
_entity_poly.type
_entity_poly.pdbx_seq_one_letter_code
_entity_poly.pdbx_strand_id
1 'polypeptide(L)'
;MTNKHHHHSLILLRVTNATVGRYYCVASNKHGQATKSILVTGLPGDIRVTSNKAGQLDSEYRLEWEAASKSHILEWRIEVRRERPGSPWDTYNLVTNRTNTNTGHFLITGLAEAAIYHVRVSARNEFGWRQSEQDFVFGTRGSGGADGGLGERN
;
A
#
# COMPACT_ATOMS: atom_id res chain seq x y z
N MET A 1 -46.77 10.17 -4.01
CA MET A 1 -45.98 9.69 -5.16
C MET A 1 -44.85 8.82 -4.63
N THR A 2 -45.00 7.53 -4.74
CA THR A 2 -44.00 6.56 -4.26
C THR A 2 -42.85 6.52 -5.28
N ASN A 3 -41.67 7.03 -4.92
CA ASN A 3 -40.45 6.88 -5.70
C ASN A 3 -40.00 5.41 -5.62
N LYS A 4 -40.33 4.63 -6.63
CA LYS A 4 -39.76 3.29 -6.81
C LYS A 4 -38.32 3.45 -7.29
N HIS A 5 -37.39 3.34 -6.36
CA HIS A 5 -35.97 3.21 -6.72
C HIS A 5 -35.74 1.84 -7.37
N HIS A 6 -35.48 1.84 -8.68
CA HIS A 6 -35.05 0.63 -9.38
C HIS A 6 -33.56 0.43 -9.13
N HIS A 7 -33.23 -0.61 -8.41
CA HIS A 7 -31.83 -1.02 -8.16
C HIS A 7 -31.52 -2.22 -9.07
N HIS A 8 -30.45 -2.07 -9.84
CA HIS A 8 -29.93 -3.13 -10.70
C HIS A 8 -28.51 -3.47 -10.26
N SER A 9 -28.17 -4.76 -10.20
CA SER A 9 -26.85 -5.23 -9.81
C SER A 9 -26.37 -6.34 -10.74
N LEU A 10 -25.08 -6.37 -11.00
CA LEU A 10 -24.37 -7.47 -11.63
C LEU A 10 -23.44 -8.09 -10.60
N ILE A 11 -23.56 -9.39 -10.37
CA ILE A 11 -22.74 -10.13 -9.43
C ILE A 11 -21.76 -11.00 -10.21
N LEU A 12 -20.47 -10.77 -10.02
CA LEU A 12 -19.41 -11.64 -10.53
C LEU A 12 -19.07 -12.66 -9.43
N LEU A 13 -19.44 -13.91 -9.64
CA LEU A 13 -19.22 -14.98 -8.67
C LEU A 13 -17.72 -15.30 -8.51
N ARG A 14 -16.94 -15.09 -9.55
CA ARG A 14 -15.50 -15.34 -9.56
C ARG A 14 -14.79 -14.36 -10.48
N VAL A 15 -13.69 -13.81 -10.02
CA VAL A 15 -12.80 -12.99 -10.85
C VAL A 15 -11.78 -13.92 -11.51
N THR A 16 -11.74 -13.93 -12.83
CA THR A 16 -10.83 -14.71 -13.67
C THR A 16 -10.33 -13.83 -14.82
N ASN A 17 -9.38 -14.31 -15.59
CA ASN A 17 -8.92 -13.60 -16.80
C ASN A 17 -10.05 -13.33 -17.80
N ALA A 18 -11.11 -14.15 -17.79
CA ALA A 18 -12.29 -13.97 -18.64
C ALA A 18 -13.27 -12.92 -18.09
N THR A 19 -13.23 -12.62 -16.79
CA THR A 19 -14.16 -11.70 -16.12
C THR A 19 -13.52 -10.38 -15.70
N VAL A 20 -12.22 -10.23 -15.84
CA VAL A 20 -11.56 -8.92 -15.67
C VAL A 20 -11.87 -8.04 -16.87
N GLY A 21 -12.04 -6.75 -16.64
CA GLY A 21 -12.31 -5.80 -17.70
C GLY A 21 -13.21 -4.66 -17.25
N ARG A 22 -13.58 -3.81 -18.19
CA ARG A 22 -14.44 -2.67 -17.93
C ARG A 22 -15.90 -3.04 -18.15
N TYR A 23 -16.71 -2.83 -17.14
CA TYR A 23 -18.16 -3.03 -17.15
C TYR A 23 -18.87 -1.70 -17.22
N TYR A 24 -19.91 -1.63 -18.02
CA TYR A 24 -20.69 -0.41 -18.22
C TYR A 24 -22.12 -0.61 -17.73
N CYS A 25 -22.61 0.36 -16.95
CA CYS A 25 -24.01 0.47 -16.62
C CYS A 25 -24.61 1.58 -17.47
N VAL A 26 -25.58 1.24 -18.27
CA VAL A 26 -26.26 2.16 -19.18
C VAL A 26 -27.73 2.28 -18.74
N ALA A 27 -28.16 3.49 -18.45
CA ALA A 27 -29.54 3.82 -18.12
C ALA A 27 -30.10 4.80 -19.15
N SER A 28 -31.28 4.53 -19.66
CA SER A 28 -31.95 5.38 -20.64
C SER A 28 -33.41 5.63 -20.30
N ASN A 29 -33.90 6.80 -20.60
CA ASN A 29 -35.30 7.19 -20.54
C ASN A 29 -35.65 8.10 -21.73
N LYS A 30 -36.86 8.62 -21.75
CA LYS A 30 -37.31 9.52 -22.82
C LYS A 30 -36.51 10.83 -22.91
N HIS A 31 -35.74 11.20 -21.88
CA HIS A 31 -34.98 12.44 -21.84
C HIS A 31 -33.51 12.26 -22.23
N GLY A 32 -33.02 11.01 -22.32
CA GLY A 32 -31.64 10.74 -22.69
C GLY A 32 -31.08 9.47 -22.08
N GLN A 33 -29.77 9.36 -22.19
CA GLN A 33 -29.00 8.21 -21.74
C GLN A 33 -27.86 8.66 -20.82
N ALA A 34 -27.62 7.89 -19.77
CA ALA A 34 -26.46 8.03 -18.88
C ALA A 34 -25.68 6.73 -18.82
N THR A 35 -24.35 6.83 -18.83
CA THR A 35 -23.45 5.69 -18.77
C THR A 35 -22.43 5.89 -17.67
N LYS A 36 -22.23 4.87 -16.83
CA LYS A 36 -21.13 4.79 -15.87
C LYS A 36 -20.36 3.50 -16.08
N SER A 37 -19.08 3.52 -15.81
CA SER A 37 -18.26 2.31 -15.92
C SER A 37 -17.48 2.04 -14.64
N ILE A 38 -17.19 0.76 -14.41
CA ILE A 38 -16.31 0.26 -13.36
C ILE A 38 -15.29 -0.68 -14.00
N LEU A 39 -14.03 -0.57 -13.57
CA LEU A 39 -12.99 -1.49 -13.97
C LEU A 39 -12.87 -2.60 -12.93
N VAL A 40 -13.10 -3.84 -13.34
CA VAL A 40 -12.88 -5.04 -12.53
C VAL A 40 -11.48 -5.56 -12.85
N THR A 41 -10.62 -5.59 -11.86
CA THR A 41 -9.27 -6.17 -11.95
C THR A 41 -9.12 -7.31 -10.96
N GLY A 42 -8.24 -8.26 -11.26
CA GLY A 42 -7.83 -9.29 -10.31
C GLY A 42 -6.60 -8.89 -9.50
N LEU A 43 -5.99 -7.74 -9.79
CA LEU A 43 -4.81 -7.24 -9.10
C LEU A 43 -5.06 -7.09 -7.59
N PRO A 44 -4.00 -7.11 -6.77
CA PRO A 44 -4.12 -6.74 -5.37
C PRO A 44 -4.82 -5.38 -5.22
N GLY A 45 -5.59 -5.22 -4.14
CA GLY A 45 -6.18 -3.93 -3.78
C GLY A 45 -5.15 -2.95 -3.23
N ASP A 46 -5.64 -1.85 -2.69
CA ASP A 46 -4.79 -0.80 -2.15
C ASP A 46 -3.88 -1.34 -1.05
N ILE A 47 -2.63 -0.90 -1.09
CA ILE A 47 -1.60 -1.27 -0.12
C ILE A 47 -1.45 -0.10 0.84
N ARG A 48 -1.58 -0.40 2.12
CA ARG A 48 -1.48 0.58 3.19
C ARG A 48 -0.38 0.20 4.18
N VAL A 49 0.56 1.10 4.41
CA VAL A 49 1.55 0.95 5.48
C VAL A 49 0.88 1.28 6.81
N THR A 50 1.03 0.40 7.80
CA THR A 50 0.39 0.47 9.11
C THR A 50 1.35 0.85 10.23
N SER A 51 2.66 0.78 9.99
CA SER A 51 3.68 1.18 10.97
C SER A 51 3.73 2.69 11.19
N ASN A 52 4.27 3.10 12.33
CA ASN A 52 4.38 4.51 12.71
C ASN A 52 5.45 5.22 11.89
N LYS A 53 5.18 6.45 11.44
CA LYS A 53 6.14 7.28 10.70
C LYS A 53 7.37 7.67 11.51
N ALA A 54 7.27 7.73 12.83
CA ALA A 54 8.38 7.97 13.72
C ALA A 54 9.07 6.64 14.08
N GLY A 55 10.28 6.44 13.59
CA GLY A 55 11.09 5.27 13.92
C GLY A 55 11.49 5.25 15.38
N GLN A 56 11.59 4.06 15.96
CA GLN A 56 11.99 3.85 17.35
C GLN A 56 13.50 3.65 17.48
N LEU A 57 14.17 3.32 16.37
CA LEU A 57 15.58 2.95 16.32
C LEU A 57 16.37 3.91 15.42
N ASP A 58 17.66 3.96 15.66
CA ASP A 58 18.57 4.89 14.98
C ASP A 58 18.94 4.41 13.56
N SER A 59 19.14 3.10 13.39
CA SER A 59 19.63 2.51 12.15
C SER A 59 18.75 1.40 11.57
N GLU A 60 17.59 1.19 12.13
CA GLU A 60 16.64 0.16 11.70
C GLU A 60 15.22 0.70 11.73
N TYR A 61 14.37 0.13 10.88
CA TYR A 61 12.95 0.45 10.85
C TYR A 61 12.11 -0.79 10.55
N ARG A 62 11.13 -1.08 11.42
CA ARG A 62 10.16 -2.16 11.22
C ARG A 62 8.99 -1.63 10.40
N LEU A 63 8.96 -2.01 9.14
CA LEU A 63 7.87 -1.71 8.22
C LEU A 63 6.78 -2.77 8.35
N GLU A 64 5.53 -2.35 8.48
CA GLU A 64 4.35 -3.21 8.49
C GLU A 64 3.31 -2.65 7.52
N TRP A 65 2.63 -3.53 6.79
CA TRP A 65 1.65 -3.13 5.79
C TRP A 65 0.54 -4.16 5.64
N GLU A 66 -0.54 -3.74 5.01
CA GLU A 66 -1.66 -4.58 4.61
C GLU A 66 -2.11 -4.25 3.20
N ALA A 67 -2.69 -5.21 2.52
CA ALA A 67 -3.33 -5.04 1.23
C ALA A 67 -4.60 -5.89 1.14
N ALA A 68 -5.64 -5.36 0.52
CA ALA A 68 -6.81 -6.15 0.18
C ALA A 68 -6.52 -6.96 -1.08
N SER A 69 -6.64 -8.28 -1.05
CA SER A 69 -6.53 -9.13 -2.22
C SER A 69 -7.51 -10.29 -2.12
N LYS A 70 -8.21 -10.59 -3.21
CA LYS A 70 -9.09 -11.76 -3.32
C LYS A 70 -8.31 -13.02 -3.70
N SER A 71 -7.23 -12.86 -4.44
CA SER A 71 -6.27 -13.93 -4.73
C SER A 71 -5.06 -13.83 -3.81
N HIS A 72 -4.37 -14.94 -3.61
CA HIS A 72 -3.19 -14.99 -2.75
C HIS A 72 -2.11 -14.03 -3.23
N ILE A 73 -1.52 -13.28 -2.30
CA ILE A 73 -0.31 -12.54 -2.55
C ILE A 73 0.85 -13.53 -2.63
N LEU A 74 1.54 -13.52 -3.75
CA LEU A 74 2.67 -14.41 -4.05
C LEU A 74 4.01 -13.80 -3.65
N GLU A 75 4.10 -12.48 -3.75
CA GLU A 75 5.33 -11.75 -3.54
C GLU A 75 5.06 -10.31 -3.13
N TRP A 76 5.91 -9.79 -2.25
CA TRP A 76 5.99 -8.38 -1.91
C TRP A 76 7.32 -7.82 -2.40
N ARG A 77 7.30 -6.57 -2.87
CA ARG A 77 8.49 -5.80 -3.17
C ARG A 77 8.47 -4.54 -2.32
N ILE A 78 9.55 -4.34 -1.59
CA ILE A 78 9.78 -3.14 -0.80
C ILE A 78 10.92 -2.36 -1.45
N GLU A 79 10.68 -1.11 -1.77
CA GLU A 79 11.67 -0.20 -2.30
C GLU A 79 11.87 0.94 -1.31
N VAL A 80 13.11 1.18 -0.91
CA VAL A 80 13.47 2.16 0.11
C VAL A 80 14.47 3.16 -0.47
N ARG A 81 14.27 4.43 -0.23
CA ARG A 81 15.20 5.48 -0.63
C ARG A 81 15.34 6.53 0.45
N ARG A 82 16.56 6.93 0.76
CA ARG A 82 16.81 8.09 1.63
C ARG A 82 16.36 9.37 0.94
N GLU A 83 15.73 10.29 1.68
CA GLU A 83 15.39 11.63 1.19
C GLU A 83 16.65 12.48 1.08
N ARG A 84 17.36 12.30 -0.02
CA ARG A 84 18.59 12.98 -0.36
C ARG A 84 18.72 13.01 -1.90
N PRO A 85 19.13 14.14 -2.50
CA PRO A 85 19.37 14.19 -3.93
C PRO A 85 20.30 13.09 -4.41
N GLY A 86 19.91 12.38 -5.48
CA GLY A 86 20.71 11.31 -6.09
C GLY A 86 20.75 9.99 -5.33
N SER A 87 19.99 9.82 -4.25
CA SER A 87 19.90 8.52 -3.55
C SER A 87 19.19 7.48 -4.42
N PRO A 88 19.78 6.28 -4.58
CA PRO A 88 19.14 5.20 -5.29
C PRO A 88 18.01 4.57 -4.48
N TRP A 89 17.17 3.79 -5.15
CA TRP A 89 16.22 2.89 -4.53
C TRP A 89 16.89 1.55 -4.23
N ASP A 90 16.85 1.13 -2.97
CA ASP A 90 17.19 -0.22 -2.56
C ASP A 90 15.94 -1.08 -2.62
N THR A 91 16.04 -2.26 -3.23
CA THR A 91 14.89 -3.14 -3.50
C THR A 91 15.03 -4.46 -2.76
N TYR A 92 13.96 -4.85 -2.05
CA TYR A 92 13.85 -6.12 -1.35
C TYR A 92 12.63 -6.88 -1.86
N ASN A 93 12.80 -8.16 -2.19
CA ASN A 93 11.72 -9.03 -2.64
C ASN A 93 11.46 -10.12 -1.59
N LEU A 94 10.21 -10.26 -1.19
CA LEU A 94 9.77 -11.24 -0.20
C LEU A 94 8.75 -12.18 -0.83
N VAL A 95 9.14 -13.43 -1.05
CA VAL A 95 8.24 -14.47 -1.53
C VAL A 95 7.41 -14.99 -0.35
N THR A 96 6.10 -15.03 -0.53
CA THR A 96 5.20 -15.53 0.51
C THR A 96 4.93 -17.02 0.30
N ASN A 97 5.21 -17.83 1.31
CA ASN A 97 4.89 -19.26 1.32
C ASN A 97 3.56 -19.56 2.01
N ARG A 98 2.83 -18.53 2.42
CA ARG A 98 1.61 -18.68 3.21
C ARG A 98 0.38 -18.32 2.38
N THR A 99 -0.58 -19.20 2.39
CA THR A 99 -1.92 -18.94 1.91
C THR A 99 -2.60 -17.90 2.81
N ASN A 100 -3.12 -16.83 2.22
CA ASN A 100 -3.97 -15.83 2.87
C ASN A 100 -3.31 -14.81 3.81
N THR A 101 -2.12 -14.33 3.56
CA THR A 101 -1.64 -13.15 4.29
C THR A 101 -1.77 -11.89 3.44
N ASN A 102 -2.79 -11.11 3.74
CA ASN A 102 -2.93 -9.74 3.20
C ASN A 102 -2.06 -8.73 3.96
N THR A 103 -1.24 -9.20 4.88
CA THR A 103 -0.35 -8.38 5.70
C THR A 103 1.10 -8.82 5.53
N GLY A 104 2.01 -7.89 5.68
CA GLY A 104 3.44 -8.16 5.66
C GLY A 104 4.19 -7.30 6.66
N HIS A 105 5.41 -7.71 6.95
CA HIS A 105 6.36 -6.93 7.74
C HIS A 105 7.78 -7.18 7.25
N PHE A 106 8.64 -6.20 7.41
CA PHE A 106 10.04 -6.28 7.04
C PHE A 106 10.87 -5.36 7.93
N LEU A 107 12.00 -5.84 8.42
CA LEU A 107 12.97 -5.03 9.15
C LEU A 107 13.98 -4.45 8.17
N ILE A 108 13.95 -3.15 7.96
CA ILE A 108 14.92 -2.43 7.15
C ILE A 108 16.09 -2.08 8.07
N THR A 109 17.29 -2.44 7.66
CA THR A 109 18.52 -2.25 8.45
C THR A 109 19.55 -1.41 7.69
N GLY A 110 20.59 -0.98 8.36
CA GLY A 110 21.67 -0.20 7.76
C GLY A 110 21.28 1.23 7.39
N LEU A 111 20.27 1.77 8.06
CA LEU A 111 19.79 3.12 7.86
C LEU A 111 20.70 4.14 8.55
N ALA A 112 20.74 5.36 8.03
CA ALA A 112 21.39 6.48 8.68
C ALA A 112 20.53 6.99 9.83
N GLU A 113 21.16 7.48 10.89
CA GLU A 113 20.50 8.14 12.00
C GLU A 113 19.89 9.48 11.60
N ALA A 114 18.83 9.88 12.30
CA ALA A 114 18.16 11.17 12.10
C ALA A 114 17.90 11.49 10.61
N ALA A 115 17.46 10.49 9.86
CA ALA A 115 17.29 10.58 8.42
C ALA A 115 15.85 10.25 8.02
N ILE A 116 15.41 10.81 6.89
CA ILE A 116 14.09 10.58 6.31
C ILE A 116 14.23 9.62 5.14
N TYR A 117 13.29 8.69 5.04
CA TYR A 117 13.23 7.67 4.02
C TYR A 117 11.84 7.60 3.39
N HIS A 118 11.82 7.33 2.10
CA HIS A 118 10.63 7.02 1.32
C HIS A 118 10.56 5.52 1.08
N VAL A 119 9.38 4.95 1.23
CA VAL A 119 9.13 3.53 0.98
C VAL A 119 7.96 3.37 0.03
N ARG A 120 8.12 2.45 -0.91
CA ARG A 120 7.06 1.91 -1.76
C ARG A 120 6.90 0.44 -1.46
N VAL A 121 5.66 0.00 -1.36
CA VAL A 121 5.34 -1.42 -1.23
C VAL A 121 4.54 -1.85 -2.43
N SER A 122 4.95 -2.92 -3.07
CA SER A 122 4.22 -3.55 -4.17
C SER A 122 3.86 -4.97 -3.81
N ALA A 123 2.68 -5.39 -4.23
CA ALA A 123 2.17 -6.75 -4.07
C ALA A 123 1.95 -7.39 -5.42
N ARG A 124 2.28 -8.68 -5.55
CA ARG A 124 1.99 -9.48 -6.73
C ARG A 124 1.08 -10.65 -6.38
N ASN A 125 0.05 -10.84 -7.16
CA ASN A 125 -0.75 -12.05 -7.19
C ASN A 125 -0.72 -12.68 -8.60
N GLU A 126 -1.57 -13.66 -8.86
CA GLU A 126 -1.65 -14.32 -10.17
C GLU A 126 -1.99 -13.38 -11.34
N PHE A 127 -2.63 -12.23 -11.06
CA PHE A 127 -3.03 -11.25 -12.08
C PHE A 127 -1.96 -10.18 -12.34
N GLY A 128 -0.95 -10.06 -11.48
CA GLY A 128 0.16 -9.13 -11.66
C GLY A 128 0.48 -8.30 -10.43
N TRP A 129 1.25 -7.25 -10.66
CA TRP A 129 1.74 -6.33 -9.65
C TRP A 129 0.84 -5.12 -9.45
N ARG A 130 0.70 -4.69 -8.20
CA ARG A 130 0.21 -3.37 -7.82
C ARG A 130 1.15 -2.73 -6.81
N GLN A 131 1.46 -1.47 -7.02
CA GLN A 131 2.27 -0.63 -6.13
C GLN A 131 1.34 0.26 -5.29
N SER A 132 1.78 0.60 -4.08
CA SER A 132 1.12 1.63 -3.25
C SER A 132 0.99 2.95 -4.02
N GLU A 133 -0.12 3.65 -3.87
CA GLU A 133 -0.41 4.87 -4.64
C GLU A 133 0.53 6.02 -4.28
N GLN A 134 0.95 6.06 -3.02
CA GLN A 134 1.85 7.09 -2.50
C GLN A 134 3.04 6.47 -1.79
N ASP A 135 4.16 7.18 -1.82
CA ASP A 135 5.30 6.83 -1.01
C ASP A 135 4.96 7.02 0.48
N PHE A 136 5.29 6.02 1.28
CA PHE A 136 5.24 6.17 2.72
C PHE A 136 6.55 6.80 3.20
N VAL A 137 6.46 7.80 4.07
CA VAL A 137 7.63 8.52 4.58
C VAL A 137 7.79 8.25 6.06
N PHE A 138 8.99 7.82 6.45
CA PHE A 138 9.35 7.62 7.85
C PHE A 138 10.69 8.25 8.19
N GLY A 139 10.92 8.50 9.48
CA GLY A 139 12.19 9.00 10.00
C GLY A 139 12.85 7.99 10.94
N THR A 140 14.17 7.88 10.90
CA THR A 140 14.95 7.18 11.91
C THR A 140 15.20 8.11 13.11
N ARG A 141 15.41 7.52 14.27
CA ARG A 141 15.76 8.26 15.47
C ARG A 141 17.22 8.76 15.38
N GLY A 142 17.52 9.87 16.07
CA GLY A 142 18.90 10.36 16.23
C GLY A 142 19.43 10.05 17.62
N SER A 143 20.67 9.61 17.71
CA SER A 143 21.34 9.27 18.96
C SER A 143 21.71 10.49 19.83
N GLY A 144 21.50 11.72 19.35
CA GLY A 144 21.88 12.97 19.99
C GLY A 144 20.81 13.68 20.82
N GLY A 145 19.68 13.05 21.11
CA GLY A 145 18.49 13.73 21.59
C GLY A 145 18.11 13.53 23.05
N ALA A 146 19.02 13.40 24.00
CA ALA A 146 18.64 13.50 25.39
C ALA A 146 19.90 13.67 26.30
N ASP A 147 20.44 14.86 26.33
CA ASP A 147 21.11 15.30 27.54
C ASP A 147 21.05 16.82 27.67
N GLY A 148 19.86 17.29 27.99
CA GLY A 148 19.74 18.53 28.73
C GLY A 148 20.05 18.29 30.17
N GLY A 149 21.26 17.92 30.49
CA GLY A 149 21.76 17.98 31.85
C GLY A 149 21.73 19.43 32.28
N LEU A 150 20.71 19.82 33.02
CA LEU A 150 20.73 21.03 33.84
C LEU A 150 21.78 20.82 34.91
N GLY A 151 23.00 21.25 34.64
CA GLY A 151 23.98 21.49 35.67
C GLY A 151 23.51 22.66 36.50
N GLU A 152 22.93 22.37 37.65
CA GLU A 152 22.83 23.36 38.71
C GLU A 152 24.27 23.73 39.10
N ARG A 153 24.57 24.98 38.88
CA ARG A 153 25.73 25.60 39.52
C ARG A 153 25.23 26.38 40.73
N ASN A 154 25.72 25.98 41.89
CA ASN A 154 25.75 26.81 43.08
C ASN A 154 26.70 28.00 42.89
#